data_0072d75b6bc3b79fc42d836f24aad289
#
_entry.id   0072d75b6bc3b79fc42d836f24aad289
#
_cell.length_a   1.000
_cell.length_b   1.000
_cell.length_c   1.000
_cell.angle_alpha   90.00
_cell.angle_beta   90.00
_cell.angle_gamma   90.00
#
_symmetry.space_group_name_H-M   'P 1'
#
loop_
_entity.id
_entity.type
_entity.pdbx_description
1 polymer ?
#
loop_
_entity_poly.entity_id
_entity_poly.type
_entity_poly.pdbx_seq_one_letter_code
_entity_poly.pdbx_strand_id
1 'polypeptide(L)' 'MKKTYTINLSGKIFHIDEDALEKLQEYINTLKTYYTREEDGNEIMDDIENRIGELFTESLKGQFREVVTLEDVD' A
#
# COMPACT_ATOMS: atom_id res chain seq x y z
N MET A 1 21.42 -2.80 5.61
CA MET A 1 20.64 -3.59 4.65
C MET A 1 19.15 -3.36 4.86
N LYS A 2 18.42 -3.18 3.79
CA LYS A 2 16.98 -3.04 3.87
C LYS A 2 16.33 -4.39 4.07
N LYS A 3 15.36 -4.42 4.96
CA LYS A 3 14.54 -5.61 5.17
C LYS A 3 13.34 -5.58 4.24
N THR A 4 12.87 -6.75 3.89
CA THR A 4 11.66 -6.90 3.09
C THR A 4 10.56 -7.51 3.95
N TYR A 5 9.37 -6.94 3.87
CA TYR A 5 8.22 -7.40 4.61
C TYR A 5 7.13 -7.90 3.68
N THR A 6 6.28 -8.75 4.19
CA THR A 6 5.11 -9.23 3.45
C THR A 6 3.88 -8.53 4.00
N ILE A 7 3.11 -7.90 3.10
CA ILE A 7 1.87 -7.20 3.47
C ILE A 7 0.70 -7.74 2.69
N ASN A 8 -0.49 -7.54 3.23
CA ASN A 8 -1.75 -7.90 2.57
C ASN A 8 -2.55 -6.61 2.34
N LEU A 9 -2.87 -6.35 1.07
CA LEU A 9 -3.72 -5.22 0.68
C LEU A 9 -4.96 -5.77 -0.01
N SER A 10 -6.08 -5.73 0.69
CA SER A 10 -7.38 -6.15 0.15
C SER A 10 -7.35 -7.56 -0.43
N GLY A 11 -6.70 -8.49 0.26
CA GLY A 11 -6.59 -9.88 -0.15
C GLY A 11 -5.42 -10.20 -1.07
N LYS A 12 -4.66 -9.20 -1.48
CA LYS A 12 -3.46 -9.38 -2.31
C LYS A 12 -2.21 -9.28 -1.46
N ILE A 13 -1.28 -10.20 -1.66
CA ILE A 13 -0.04 -10.25 -0.89
C ILE A 13 1.08 -9.61 -1.69
N PHE A 14 1.83 -8.72 -1.04
CA PHE A 14 2.96 -8.02 -1.64
C PHE A 14 4.19 -8.11 -0.74
N HIS A 15 5.36 -8.18 -1.36
CA HIS A 15 6.62 -7.99 -0.67
C HIS A 15 7.04 -6.53 -0.83
N ILE A 16 7.45 -5.89 0.25
CA ILE A 16 7.74 -4.46 0.24
C ILE A 16 9.00 -4.17 1.05
N ASP A 17 9.83 -3.26 0.55
CA ASP A 17 11.01 -2.78 1.26
C ASP A 17 10.62 -2.01 2.53
N GLU A 18 11.48 -2.05 3.53
CA GLU A 18 11.24 -1.42 4.83
C GLU A 18 10.90 0.07 4.73
N ASP A 19 11.69 0.81 3.96
CA ASP A 19 11.47 2.26 3.77
C ASP A 19 10.16 2.55 3.04
N ALA A 20 9.84 1.73 2.04
CA ALA A 20 8.57 1.84 1.32
C ALA A 20 7.39 1.52 2.24
N LEU A 21 7.54 0.53 3.10
CA LEU A 21 6.50 0.16 4.05
C LEU A 21 6.22 1.29 5.04
N GLU A 22 7.26 1.92 5.57
CA GLU A 22 7.11 3.05 6.48
C GLU A 22 6.35 4.19 5.82
N LYS A 23 6.70 4.52 4.59
CA LYS A 23 6.03 5.59 3.86
C LYS A 23 4.58 5.23 3.54
N LEU A 24 4.32 3.99 3.15
CA LEU A 24 2.98 3.51 2.90
C LEU A 24 2.12 3.56 4.15
N GLN A 25 2.67 3.16 5.30
CA GLN A 25 1.95 3.21 6.57
C GLN A 25 1.60 4.65 6.97
N GLU A 26 2.53 5.59 6.78
CA GLU A 26 2.26 7.01 7.04
C GLU A 26 1.13 7.51 6.16
N TYR A 27 1.16 7.18 4.88
CA TYR A 27 0.12 7.57 3.94
C TYR A 27 -1.24 7.01 4.34
N ILE A 28 -1.30 5.72 4.63
CA ILE A 28 -2.53 5.06 5.04
C ILE A 28 -3.05 5.62 6.37
N ASN A 29 -2.15 5.84 7.34
CA ASN A 29 -2.54 6.41 8.63
C ASN A 29 -3.11 7.81 8.48
N THR A 30 -2.54 8.62 7.61
CA THR A 30 -3.03 9.96 7.33
C THR A 30 -4.44 9.91 6.76
N LEU A 31 -4.66 9.05 5.77
CA LEU A 31 -5.98 8.87 5.17
C LEU A 31 -6.97 8.30 6.18
N LYS A 32 -6.56 7.34 6.98
CA LYS A 32 -7.40 6.72 7.99
C LYS A 32 -7.87 7.75 9.02
N THR A 33 -6.98 8.61 9.46
CA THR A 33 -7.32 9.69 10.40
C THR A 33 -8.32 10.65 9.77
N TYR A 34 -8.15 10.94 8.48
CA TYR A 34 -9.02 11.85 7.75
C TYR A 34 -10.43 11.27 7.58
N TYR A 35 -10.54 9.97 7.23
CA TYR A 35 -11.81 9.35 6.89
C TYR A 35 -12.53 8.65 8.04
N THR A 36 -11.89 8.47 9.20
CA THR A 36 -12.53 7.81 10.35
C THR A 36 -13.72 8.58 10.92
N ARG A 37 -13.83 9.84 10.58
CA ARG A 37 -14.94 10.69 11.04
C ARG A 37 -16.20 10.54 10.20
N GLU A 38 -16.12 9.85 9.07
CA GLU A 38 -17.25 9.65 8.18
C GLU A 38 -17.87 8.28 8.42
N GLU A 39 -19.20 8.18 8.22
CA GLU A 39 -19.93 6.93 8.40
C GLU A 39 -19.41 5.82 7.48
N ASP A 40 -18.99 6.19 6.27
CA ASP A 40 -18.51 5.26 5.26
C ASP A 40 -16.98 5.14 5.24
N GLY A 41 -16.31 5.59 6.30
CA GLY A 41 -14.85 5.63 6.35
C GLY A 41 -14.19 4.29 6.07
N ASN A 42 -14.76 3.19 6.58
CA ASN A 42 -14.23 1.85 6.37
C ASN A 42 -14.31 1.42 4.90
N GLU A 43 -15.42 1.73 4.23
CA GLU A 43 -15.57 1.43 2.80
C GLU A 43 -14.60 2.24 1.95
N ILE A 44 -14.42 3.51 2.31
CA ILE A 44 -13.46 4.38 1.61
C ILE A 44 -12.05 3.84 1.76
N MET A 45 -11.67 3.40 2.96
CA MET A 45 -10.34 2.82 3.19
C MET A 45 -10.16 1.52 2.42
N ASP A 46 -11.17 0.66 2.36
CA ASP A 46 -11.11 -0.57 1.58
C ASP A 46 -10.89 -0.27 0.09
N ASP A 47 -11.59 0.72 -0.43
CA ASP A 47 -11.44 1.15 -1.83
C ASP A 47 -10.03 1.68 -2.10
N ILE A 48 -9.49 2.47 -1.16
CA ILE A 48 -8.14 3.02 -1.27
C ILE A 48 -7.10 1.90 -1.27
N GLU A 49 -7.22 0.95 -0.34
CA GLU A 49 -6.31 -0.20 -0.28
C GLU A 49 -6.38 -1.05 -1.54
N ASN A 50 -7.58 -1.26 -2.05
CA ASN A 50 -7.79 -2.01 -3.28
C ASN A 50 -7.12 -1.29 -4.46
N ARG A 51 -7.26 0.02 -4.53
CA ARG A 51 -6.63 0.84 -5.57
C ARG A 51 -5.10 0.79 -5.48
N ILE A 52 -4.56 0.91 -4.27
CA ILE A 52 -3.12 0.81 -4.05
C ILE A 52 -2.62 -0.57 -4.49
N GLY A 53 -3.34 -1.62 -4.14
CA GLY A 53 -3.00 -2.98 -4.56
C GLY A 53 -2.98 -3.13 -6.08
N GLU A 54 -3.94 -2.56 -6.77
CA GLU A 54 -3.97 -2.57 -8.24
C GLU A 54 -2.77 -1.84 -8.83
N LEU A 55 -2.45 -0.66 -8.29
CA LEU A 55 -1.32 0.14 -8.77
C LEU A 55 0.00 -0.59 -8.55
N PHE A 56 0.17 -1.23 -7.40
CA PHE A 56 1.37 -2.01 -7.11
C PHE A 56 1.47 -3.21 -8.04
N THR A 57 0.38 -3.91 -8.28
CA THR A 57 0.36 -5.05 -9.19
C THR A 57 0.79 -4.64 -10.60
N GLU A 58 0.25 -3.54 -11.11
CA GLU A 58 0.61 -3.01 -12.42
C GLU A 58 2.09 -2.60 -12.48
N SER A 59 2.56 -1.92 -11.45
CA SER A 59 3.95 -1.46 -11.38
C SER A 59 4.92 -2.63 -11.39
N LEU A 60 4.69 -3.63 -10.55
CA LEU A 60 5.55 -4.80 -10.46
C LEU A 60 5.51 -5.62 -11.75
N LYS A 61 4.33 -5.80 -12.32
CA LYS A 61 4.16 -6.57 -13.54
C LYS A 61 4.85 -5.90 -14.73
N GLY A 62 4.71 -4.58 -14.83
CA GLY A 62 5.32 -3.83 -15.92
C GLY A 62 6.83 -3.78 -15.87
N GLN A 63 7.43 -3.93 -14.71
CA GLN A 63 8.88 -3.87 -14.51
C GLN A 63 9.52 -5.21 -14.17
N PHE A 64 8.72 -6.28 -14.15
CA PHE A 64 9.17 -7.63 -13.82
C PHE A 64 9.84 -7.70 -12.44
N ARG A 65 9.33 -6.91 -11.48
CA ARG A 65 9.83 -6.91 -10.10
C ARG A 65 8.85 -7.62 -9.19
N GLU A 66 9.35 -8.15 -8.08
CA GLU A 66 8.53 -8.84 -7.09
C GLU A 66 8.42 -8.05 -5.78
N VAL A 67 9.17 -6.96 -5.65
CA VAL A 67 9.23 -6.18 -4.40
C VAL A 67 8.81 -4.73 -4.66
N VAL A 68 7.90 -4.24 -3.85
CA VAL A 68 7.49 -2.84 -3.88
C VAL A 68 8.59 -1.99 -3.25
N THR A 69 9.02 -0.97 -3.94
CA THR A 69 10.09 -0.08 -3.49
C THR A 69 9.53 1.31 -3.15
N LEU A 70 10.40 2.14 -2.57
CA LEU A 70 10.02 3.52 -2.22
C LEU A 70 9.52 4.30 -3.43
N GLU A 71 10.08 4.06 -4.60
CA GLU A 71 9.67 4.72 -5.83
C GLU A 71 8.23 4.38 -6.21
N ASP A 72 7.79 3.17 -5.90
CA ASP A 72 6.42 2.74 -6.20
C ASP A 72 5.39 3.40 -5.27
N VAL A 73 5.81 3.77 -4.07
CA VAL A 73 4.94 4.39 -3.06
C VAL A 73 4.83 5.91 -3.31
N ASP A 74 5.88 6.51 -3.80
CA ASP A 74 5.85 7.90 -4.17
C ASP A 74 5.02 8.07 -5.45
#